data_6b3d65f356c12383cf9876adafa32bc9
#
_entry.id   6b3d65f356c12383cf9876adafa32bc9
#
_cell.length_a   1.000
_cell.length_b   1.000
_cell.length_c   1.000
_cell.angle_alpha   90.00
_cell.angle_beta   90.00
_cell.angle_gamma   90.00
#
_symmetry.space_group_name_H-M   'P 1'
#
loop_
_entity.id
_entity.type
_entity.pdbx_description
1 polymer ?
#
loop_
_entity_poly.entity_id
_entity_poly.type
_entity_poly.pdbx_seq_one_letter_code
_entity_poly.pdbx_strand_id
1 'polypeptide(L)'
;MKMDQTTLNAAYKAVSEFTTMSGYYAKFEIINGLNFAMVCNNHIAQRAGQRMGLSEYGYRKEYILSKIVEFLSTSEDAMWDMMEYPEFCIIDERPNGEKHGYFCQNSYKTFGTMIINIVYVKTVVVKAPSKEVYRNNNEPLFVYKNGNISFVETE
;
A
#
# COMPACT_ATOMS: atom_id res chain seq x y z
N MET A 1 3.63 8.34 -14.83
CA MET A 1 4.65 8.03 -15.87
C MET A 1 4.84 6.53 -15.97
N LYS A 2 4.97 6.02 -17.17
CA LYS A 2 5.08 4.58 -17.40
C LYS A 2 6.54 4.12 -17.27
N MET A 3 6.77 2.99 -16.59
CA MET A 3 8.10 2.40 -16.49
C MET A 3 8.59 1.91 -17.83
N ASP A 4 9.87 2.13 -18.15
CA ASP A 4 10.49 1.53 -19.32
C ASP A 4 10.75 0.02 -19.07
N GLN A 5 11.11 -0.70 -20.11
CA GLN A 5 11.25 -2.16 -20.03
C GLN A 5 12.37 -2.58 -19.08
N THR A 6 13.48 -1.83 -19.04
CA THR A 6 14.61 -2.13 -18.14
C THR A 6 14.19 -2.00 -16.68
N THR A 7 13.49 -0.93 -16.33
CA THR A 7 12.97 -0.70 -14.98
C THR A 7 11.92 -1.74 -14.62
N LEU A 8 11.05 -2.06 -15.57
CA LEU A 8 9.99 -3.06 -15.34
C LEU A 8 10.58 -4.44 -15.06
N ASN A 9 11.64 -4.84 -15.80
CA ASN A 9 12.33 -6.10 -15.57
C ASN A 9 12.95 -6.14 -14.16
N ALA A 10 13.55 -5.03 -13.72
CA ALA A 10 14.09 -4.90 -12.36
C ALA A 10 12.98 -5.03 -11.32
N ALA A 11 11.82 -4.40 -11.57
CA ALA A 11 10.67 -4.49 -10.67
C ALA A 11 10.16 -5.93 -10.52
N TYR A 12 10.10 -6.70 -11.61
CA TYR A 12 9.72 -8.12 -11.54
C TYR A 12 10.73 -8.92 -10.71
N LYS A 13 12.03 -8.66 -10.88
CA LYS A 13 13.06 -9.30 -10.07
C LYS A 13 12.94 -8.93 -8.60
N ALA A 14 12.65 -7.65 -8.33
CA ALA A 14 12.53 -7.15 -6.96
C ALA A 14 11.43 -7.87 -6.18
N VAL A 15 10.32 -8.23 -6.83
CA VAL A 15 9.20 -8.92 -6.18
C VAL A 15 9.28 -10.45 -6.30
N SER A 16 10.39 -10.98 -6.84
CA SER A 16 10.52 -12.43 -7.03
C SER A 16 10.44 -13.23 -5.73
N GLU A 17 10.81 -12.63 -4.59
CA GLU A 17 10.70 -13.28 -3.28
C GLU A 17 9.24 -13.61 -2.92
N PHE A 18 8.27 -12.87 -3.48
CA PHE A 18 6.85 -13.10 -3.24
C PHE A 18 6.27 -14.22 -4.09
N THR A 19 7.02 -14.74 -5.07
CA THR A 19 6.54 -15.85 -5.93
C THR A 19 6.34 -17.14 -5.16
N THR A 20 6.97 -17.27 -3.98
CA THR A 20 6.74 -18.41 -3.08
C THR A 20 5.39 -18.34 -2.39
N MET A 21 4.75 -17.15 -2.39
CA MET A 21 3.42 -16.95 -1.82
C MET A 21 2.37 -17.36 -2.85
N SER A 22 1.47 -18.24 -2.45
CA SER A 22 0.36 -18.65 -3.32
C SER A 22 -0.52 -17.45 -3.64
N GLY A 23 -0.54 -17.06 -4.94
CA GLY A 23 -1.43 -16.03 -5.41
C GLY A 23 -1.09 -14.61 -4.94
N TYR A 24 0.12 -14.14 -5.18
CA TYR A 24 0.44 -12.73 -4.99
C TYR A 24 0.05 -11.92 -6.22
N TYR A 25 -0.17 -10.61 -6.01
CA TYR A 25 -0.42 -9.65 -7.09
C TYR A 25 0.46 -8.43 -6.86
N ALA A 26 1.04 -7.90 -7.93
CA ALA A 26 1.93 -6.74 -7.87
C ALA A 26 1.51 -5.68 -8.90
N LYS A 27 1.67 -4.42 -8.53
CA LYS A 27 1.45 -3.26 -9.40
C LYS A 27 2.71 -2.41 -9.38
N PHE A 28 3.15 -1.97 -10.55
CA PHE A 28 4.37 -1.18 -10.68
C PHE A 28 4.04 0.24 -11.14
N GLU A 29 4.55 1.24 -10.44
CA GLU A 29 4.30 2.64 -10.74
C GLU A 29 5.54 3.49 -10.45
N ILE A 30 5.70 4.58 -11.21
CA ILE A 30 6.64 5.64 -10.86
C ILE A 30 5.84 6.72 -10.13
N ILE A 31 6.22 7.01 -8.88
CA ILE A 31 5.53 7.98 -8.04
C ILE A 31 6.56 9.00 -7.57
N ASN A 32 6.34 10.28 -7.89
CA ASN A 32 7.26 11.38 -7.57
C ASN A 32 8.70 11.07 -7.99
N GLY A 33 8.85 10.46 -9.17
CA GLY A 33 10.16 10.12 -9.73
C GLY A 33 10.81 8.86 -9.17
N LEU A 34 10.17 8.16 -8.24
CA LEU A 34 10.71 6.94 -7.64
C LEU A 34 9.97 5.72 -8.15
N ASN A 35 10.70 4.61 -8.28
CA ASN A 35 10.15 3.34 -8.75
C ASN A 35 9.54 2.57 -7.58
N PHE A 36 8.27 2.20 -7.72
CA PHE A 36 7.53 1.45 -6.70
C PHE A 36 6.96 0.15 -7.26
N ALA A 37 7.04 -0.87 -6.44
CA ALA A 37 6.30 -2.12 -6.62
C ALA A 37 5.39 -2.29 -5.40
N MET A 38 4.07 -2.26 -5.61
CA MET A 38 3.09 -2.52 -4.56
C MET A 38 2.66 -3.97 -4.69
N VAL A 39 2.67 -4.71 -3.58
CA VAL A 39 2.40 -6.15 -3.56
C VAL A 39 1.35 -6.48 -2.50
N CYS A 40 0.44 -7.38 -2.81
CA CYS A 40 -0.46 -7.94 -1.82
C CYS A 40 -0.69 -9.44 -2.09
N ASN A 41 -1.09 -10.15 -1.04
CA ASN A 41 -1.50 -11.53 -1.11
C ASN A 41 -2.95 -11.60 -1.64
N ASN A 42 -3.23 -12.53 -2.56
CA ASN A 42 -4.58 -12.70 -3.12
C ASN A 42 -5.64 -12.98 -2.05
N HIS A 43 -5.29 -13.77 -1.04
CA HIS A 43 -6.23 -14.12 0.02
C HIS A 43 -6.64 -12.91 0.85
N ILE A 44 -5.67 -12.07 1.21
CA ILE A 44 -5.93 -10.81 1.95
C ILE A 44 -6.75 -9.86 1.10
N ALA A 45 -6.39 -9.73 -0.19
CA ALA A 45 -7.12 -8.88 -1.12
C ALA A 45 -8.58 -9.34 -1.28
N GLN A 46 -8.79 -10.66 -1.37
CA GLN A 46 -10.13 -11.22 -1.48
C GLN A 46 -10.98 -10.91 -0.24
N ARG A 47 -10.46 -11.15 0.95
CA ARG A 47 -11.15 -10.88 2.21
C ARG A 47 -11.49 -9.40 2.38
N ALA A 48 -10.49 -8.55 2.16
CA ALA A 48 -10.68 -7.11 2.26
C ALA A 48 -11.71 -6.62 1.26
N GLY A 49 -11.62 -7.08 0.02
CA GLY A 49 -12.57 -6.71 -1.03
C GLY A 49 -14.00 -7.10 -0.70
N GLN A 50 -14.22 -8.28 -0.12
CA GLN A 50 -15.53 -8.71 0.34
C GLN A 50 -16.08 -7.76 1.42
N ARG A 51 -15.24 -7.38 2.38
CA ARG A 51 -15.62 -6.46 3.46
C ARG A 51 -15.93 -5.06 2.94
N MET A 52 -15.26 -4.64 1.85
CA MET A 52 -15.50 -3.36 1.19
C MET A 52 -16.67 -3.39 0.22
N GLY A 53 -17.31 -4.55 0.04
CA GLY A 53 -18.43 -4.70 -0.89
C GLY A 53 -18.03 -4.85 -2.35
N LEU A 54 -16.78 -5.16 -2.65
CA LEU A 54 -16.29 -5.35 -4.01
C LEU A 54 -16.58 -6.79 -4.46
N SER A 55 -17.37 -6.95 -5.51
CA SER A 55 -17.86 -8.28 -5.94
C SER A 55 -16.86 -9.04 -6.81
N GLU A 56 -16.02 -8.36 -7.58
CA GLU A 56 -15.14 -9.02 -8.55
C GLU A 56 -13.73 -9.23 -7.98
N TYR A 57 -13.27 -10.47 -8.03
CA TYR A 57 -11.98 -10.87 -7.45
C TYR A 57 -10.78 -10.09 -8.00
N GLY A 58 -10.69 -9.96 -9.33
CA GLY A 58 -9.60 -9.20 -9.95
C GLY A 58 -9.62 -7.71 -9.59
N TYR A 59 -10.82 -7.15 -9.47
CA TYR A 59 -11.02 -5.76 -9.11
C TYR A 59 -10.58 -5.47 -7.67
N ARG A 60 -10.73 -6.43 -6.76
CA ARG A 60 -10.32 -6.27 -5.36
C ARG A 60 -8.82 -6.02 -5.22
N LYS A 61 -8.01 -6.81 -5.92
CA LYS A 61 -6.54 -6.65 -5.92
C LYS A 61 -6.14 -5.30 -6.49
N GLU A 62 -6.69 -4.98 -7.63
CA GLU A 62 -6.42 -3.71 -8.31
C GLU A 62 -6.84 -2.52 -7.44
N TYR A 63 -8.01 -2.61 -6.81
CA TYR A 63 -8.50 -1.56 -5.93
C TYR A 63 -7.53 -1.30 -4.77
N ILE A 64 -7.11 -2.37 -4.07
CA ILE A 64 -6.23 -2.25 -2.90
C ILE A 64 -4.90 -1.60 -3.29
N LEU A 65 -4.26 -2.10 -4.35
CA LEU A 65 -2.96 -1.56 -4.76
C LEU A 65 -3.08 -0.16 -5.35
N SER A 66 -4.17 0.15 -6.04
CA SER A 66 -4.43 1.50 -6.53
C SER A 66 -4.63 2.50 -5.40
N LYS A 67 -5.21 2.09 -4.28
CA LYS A 67 -5.31 2.94 -3.09
C LYS A 67 -3.92 3.26 -2.52
N ILE A 68 -3.01 2.29 -2.50
CA ILE A 68 -1.63 2.55 -2.07
C ILE A 68 -0.97 3.59 -2.98
N VAL A 69 -1.14 3.46 -4.30
CA VAL A 69 -0.65 4.46 -5.26
C VAL A 69 -1.23 5.84 -4.94
N GLU A 70 -2.52 5.92 -4.68
CA GLU A 70 -3.22 7.17 -4.33
C GLU A 70 -2.63 7.79 -3.06
N PHE A 71 -2.41 7.00 -2.01
CA PHE A 71 -1.84 7.49 -0.76
C PHE A 71 -0.42 8.04 -0.96
N LEU A 72 0.44 7.29 -1.66
CA LEU A 72 1.82 7.71 -1.94
C LEU A 72 1.87 8.94 -2.87
N SER A 73 0.87 9.08 -3.73
CA SER A 73 0.81 10.18 -4.71
C SER A 73 0.19 11.46 -4.17
N THR A 74 -0.33 11.45 -2.95
CA THR A 74 -1.03 12.60 -2.35
C THR A 74 -0.12 13.82 -2.26
N SER A 75 1.12 13.62 -1.82
CA SER A 75 2.18 14.63 -1.84
C SER A 75 3.53 13.95 -1.75
N GLU A 76 4.57 14.64 -2.20
CA GLU A 76 5.94 14.13 -2.09
C GLU A 76 6.34 13.97 -0.61
N ASP A 77 5.98 14.93 0.24
CA ASP A 77 6.27 14.87 1.67
C ASP A 77 5.62 13.66 2.33
N ALA A 78 4.35 13.39 2.02
CA ALA A 78 3.64 12.21 2.54
C ALA A 78 4.31 10.91 2.11
N MET A 79 4.74 10.84 0.85
CA MET A 79 5.47 9.68 0.33
C MET A 79 6.75 9.42 1.13
N TRP A 80 7.57 10.47 1.33
CA TRP A 80 8.82 10.34 2.08
C TRP A 80 8.57 9.95 3.53
N ASP A 81 7.54 10.52 4.17
CA ASP A 81 7.18 10.19 5.55
C ASP A 81 6.81 8.71 5.68
N MET A 82 6.00 8.19 4.75
CA MET A 82 5.63 6.78 4.76
C MET A 82 6.81 5.86 4.50
N MET A 83 7.72 6.24 3.59
CA MET A 83 8.90 5.44 3.24
C MET A 83 9.94 5.37 4.36
N GLU A 84 9.91 6.31 5.30
CA GLU A 84 10.88 6.39 6.39
C GLU A 84 10.76 5.22 7.38
N TYR A 85 9.61 4.56 7.42
CA TYR A 85 9.34 3.52 8.40
C TYR A 85 9.30 2.14 7.76
N PRO A 86 9.87 1.10 8.43
CA PRO A 86 9.80 -0.27 7.90
C PRO A 86 8.37 -0.83 7.87
N GLU A 87 7.52 -0.37 8.79
CA GLU A 87 6.10 -0.73 8.83
C GLU A 87 5.28 0.51 9.14
N PHE A 88 4.10 0.61 8.53
CA PHE A 88 3.20 1.73 8.76
C PHE A 88 1.75 1.32 8.50
N CYS A 89 0.83 2.09 9.05
CA CYS A 89 -0.60 1.90 8.87
C CYS A 89 -1.21 3.16 8.27
N ILE A 90 -2.05 2.99 7.26
CA ILE A 90 -2.85 4.10 6.70
C ILE A 90 -4.32 3.80 6.97
N ILE A 91 -5.02 4.75 7.57
CA ILE A 91 -6.47 4.68 7.72
C ILE A 91 -7.10 5.58 6.66
N ASP A 92 -7.82 4.95 5.72
CA ASP A 92 -8.62 5.66 4.74
C ASP A 92 -10.00 5.92 5.36
N GLU A 93 -10.24 7.16 5.80
CA GLU A 93 -11.55 7.56 6.30
C GLU A 93 -12.45 7.86 5.12
N ARG A 94 -13.48 7.03 4.95
CA ARG A 94 -14.43 7.13 3.86
C ARG A 94 -15.48 8.23 4.14
N PRO A 95 -16.12 8.76 3.08
CA PRO A 95 -17.17 9.79 3.26
C PRO A 95 -18.31 9.38 4.18
N ASN A 96 -18.63 8.07 4.24
CA ASN A 96 -19.65 7.54 5.15
C ASN A 96 -19.16 7.33 6.59
N GLY A 97 -17.89 7.69 6.86
CA GLY A 97 -17.26 7.52 8.18
C GLY A 97 -16.62 6.16 8.40
N GLU A 98 -16.83 5.20 7.51
CA GLU A 98 -16.19 3.89 7.59
C GLU A 98 -14.66 4.05 7.47
N LYS A 99 -13.91 3.21 8.18
CA LYS A 99 -12.45 3.27 8.20
C LYS A 99 -11.87 2.01 7.58
N HIS A 100 -11.03 2.20 6.54
CA HIS A 100 -10.30 1.12 5.92
C HIS A 100 -8.82 1.24 6.33
N GLY A 101 -8.34 0.31 7.14
CA GLY A 101 -6.96 0.30 7.64
C GLY A 101 -6.08 -0.59 6.78
N TYR A 102 -5.02 -0.01 6.21
CA TYR A 102 -4.03 -0.69 5.38
C TYR A 102 -2.74 -0.83 6.18
N PHE A 103 -2.36 -2.07 6.49
CA PHE A 103 -1.13 -2.36 7.24
C PHE A 103 -0.05 -2.75 6.25
N CYS A 104 0.99 -1.95 6.16
CA CYS A 104 2.00 -2.04 5.10
C CYS A 104 3.40 -2.23 5.67
N GLN A 105 4.25 -2.84 4.86
CA GLN A 105 5.66 -3.04 5.15
C GLN A 105 6.48 -2.50 3.98
N ASN A 106 7.51 -1.71 4.29
CA ASN A 106 8.44 -1.17 3.31
C ASN A 106 9.71 -1.99 3.23
N SER A 107 10.19 -2.18 2.01
CA SER A 107 11.51 -2.70 1.72
C SER A 107 11.99 -2.12 0.39
N TYR A 108 13.20 -2.46 -0.02
CA TYR A 108 13.70 -2.05 -1.33
C TYR A 108 14.74 -3.05 -1.83
N LYS A 109 14.95 -3.04 -3.14
CA LYS A 109 16.00 -3.80 -3.83
C LYS A 109 16.77 -2.85 -4.72
N THR A 110 18.08 -3.09 -4.82
CA THR A 110 18.95 -2.29 -5.70
C THR A 110 19.46 -3.14 -6.86
N PHE A 111 19.51 -2.52 -8.04
CA PHE A 111 20.03 -3.12 -9.26
C PHE A 111 20.99 -2.11 -9.88
N GLY A 112 22.29 -2.20 -9.51
CA GLY A 112 23.23 -1.14 -9.87
C GLY A 112 22.88 0.16 -9.14
N THR A 113 22.62 1.22 -9.90
CA THR A 113 22.18 2.52 -9.37
C THR A 113 20.67 2.64 -9.26
N MET A 114 19.92 1.66 -9.79
CA MET A 114 18.46 1.66 -9.77
C MET A 114 17.95 1.10 -8.45
N ILE A 115 16.97 1.79 -7.87
CA ILE A 115 16.31 1.36 -6.65
C ILE A 115 14.84 1.07 -6.97
N ILE A 116 14.36 -0.10 -6.54
CA ILE A 116 12.94 -0.44 -6.60
C ILE A 116 12.42 -0.48 -5.16
N ASN A 117 11.53 0.44 -4.83
CA ASN A 117 10.89 0.50 -3.53
C ASN A 117 9.70 -0.46 -3.52
N ILE A 118 9.56 -1.27 -2.47
CA ILE A 118 8.53 -2.29 -2.37
C ILE A 118 7.62 -1.95 -1.20
N VAL A 119 6.32 -1.84 -1.46
CA VAL A 119 5.30 -1.69 -0.41
C VAL A 119 4.46 -2.96 -0.41
N TYR A 120 4.57 -3.73 0.65
CA TYR A 120 3.79 -4.95 0.83
C TYR A 120 2.60 -4.67 1.75
N VAL A 121 1.38 -4.88 1.23
CA VAL A 121 0.16 -4.76 2.01
C VAL A 121 -0.07 -6.07 2.74
N LYS A 122 0.22 -6.08 4.05
CA LYS A 122 0.13 -7.28 4.88
C LYS A 122 -1.30 -7.65 5.21
N THR A 123 -2.13 -6.64 5.50
CA THR A 123 -3.54 -6.87 5.80
C THR A 123 -4.33 -5.58 5.60
N VAL A 124 -5.63 -5.74 5.40
CA VAL A 124 -6.58 -4.64 5.31
C VAL A 124 -7.76 -4.96 6.21
N VAL A 125 -8.15 -4.00 7.04
CA VAL A 125 -9.30 -4.14 7.93
C VAL A 125 -10.34 -3.08 7.60
N VAL A 126 -11.61 -3.42 7.76
CA VAL A 126 -12.73 -2.50 7.55
C VAL A 126 -13.48 -2.37 8.86
N LYS A 127 -13.63 -1.13 9.35
CA LYS A 127 -14.30 -0.82 10.61
C LYS A 127 -15.43 0.18 10.38
N ALA A 128 -16.51 -0.01 11.14
CA ALA A 128 -17.62 0.95 11.18
C ALA A 128 -17.16 2.29 11.75
N PRO A 129 -17.88 3.39 11.48
CA PRO A 129 -17.49 4.73 11.97
C PRO A 129 -17.25 4.82 13.46
N SER A 130 -18.00 4.04 14.26
CA SER A 130 -17.89 4.03 15.71
C SER A 130 -16.76 3.17 16.27
N LYS A 131 -16.04 2.45 15.40
CA LYS A 131 -14.99 1.53 15.81
C LYS A 131 -13.62 2.09 15.43
N GLU A 132 -12.59 1.66 16.18
CA GLU A 132 -11.21 2.05 15.91
C GLU A 132 -10.46 0.91 15.22
N VAL A 133 -9.47 1.28 14.41
CA VAL A 133 -8.52 0.35 13.83
C VAL A 133 -7.40 0.13 14.84
N TYR A 134 -7.28 -1.10 15.33
CA TYR A 134 -6.21 -1.46 16.27
C TYR A 134 -4.90 -1.66 15.53
N ARG A 135 -3.83 -1.13 16.08
CA ARG A 135 -2.47 -1.27 15.57
C ARG A 135 -1.49 -1.46 16.73
N ASN A 136 -0.28 -1.90 16.42
CA ASN A 136 0.79 -1.95 17.41
C ASN A 136 1.17 -0.53 17.84
N ASN A 137 1.44 -0.34 19.13
CA ASN A 137 1.68 0.98 19.71
C ASN A 137 2.81 1.78 19.04
N ASN A 138 3.80 1.09 18.46
CA ASN A 138 4.95 1.72 17.81
C ASN A 138 4.82 1.83 16.30
N GLU A 139 3.68 1.45 15.73
CA GLU A 139 3.46 1.49 14.29
C GLU A 139 2.99 2.89 13.89
N PRO A 140 3.74 3.59 13.00
CA PRO A 140 3.33 4.91 12.54
C PRO A 140 1.96 4.87 11.87
N LEU A 141 1.16 5.89 12.16
CA LEU A 141 -0.21 5.99 11.68
C LEU A 141 -0.37 7.22 10.80
N PHE A 142 -0.93 6.99 9.62
CA PHE A 142 -1.32 8.05 8.69
C PHE A 142 -2.83 7.99 8.49
N VAL A 143 -3.47 9.15 8.40
CA VAL A 143 -4.91 9.23 8.13
C VAL A 143 -5.12 9.93 6.79
N TYR A 144 -5.81 9.25 5.88
CA TYR A 144 -6.21 9.77 4.58
C TYR A 144 -7.68 10.16 4.65
N LYS A 145 -7.97 11.43 4.42
CA LYS A 145 -9.33 11.95 4.48
C LYS A 145 -9.49 13.13 3.52
N ASN A 146 -10.52 13.11 2.70
CA ASN A 146 -10.82 14.18 1.75
C ASN A 146 -9.64 14.54 0.84
N GLY A 147 -8.88 13.55 0.39
CA GLY A 147 -7.73 13.75 -0.49
C GLY A 147 -6.47 14.25 0.19
N ASN A 148 -6.46 14.32 1.52
CA ASN A 148 -5.29 14.75 2.30
C ASN A 148 -4.82 13.64 3.21
N ILE A 149 -3.50 13.55 3.38
CA ILE A 149 -2.91 12.59 4.31
C ILE A 149 -2.24 13.35 5.45
N SER A 150 -2.44 12.87 6.66
CA SER A 150 -1.79 13.44 7.85
C SER A 150 -1.14 12.34 8.67
N PHE A 151 0.02 12.66 9.24
CA PHE A 151 0.73 11.78 10.15
C PHE A 151 0.18 12.02 11.56
N VAL A 152 -0.21 10.92 12.23
CA VAL A 152 -0.68 10.99 13.62
C VAL A 152 0.50 10.62 14.52
N GLU A 153 1.00 11.61 15.25
CA GLU A 153 2.08 11.37 16.19
C GLU A 153 1.58 10.48 17.34
N THR A 154 2.38 9.49 17.68
CA THR A 154 2.11 8.62 18.82
C THR A 154 2.77 9.26 20.06
N GLU A 155 1.98 9.41 21.09
CA GLU A 155 2.49 9.86 22.37
C GLU A 155 3.39 8.83 23.03
#